data_59b3a4ab69d0d5910038167f9dc6b181
#
_entry.id   59b3a4ab69d0d5910038167f9dc6b181
#
_cell.length_a   1.000
_cell.length_b   1.000
_cell.length_c   1.000
_cell.angle_alpha   90.00
_cell.angle_beta   90.00
_cell.angle_gamma   90.00
#
_symmetry.space_group_name_H-M   'P 1'
#
loop_
_entity.id
_entity.type
_entity.pdbx_description
1 polymer ?
#
loop_
_entity_poly.entity_id
_entity_poly.type
_entity_poly.pdbx_seq_one_letter_code
_entity_poly.pdbx_strand_id
1 'polypeptide(L)'
;MAALGFGAGAIAPPARSSPPVLAQAAPAEVQQMLTSLEAAASAHDLDAVMAFYSESFSSDTGFDYGKLRQTLETLWQKYPDIAYKIELLSWQADGPGRYTLETRTTVTGQQTLPDRVLALNADVTSRQQLEDGKIAHQETLTETSRLASGSNPPTLQVQLPETLTPGQSYSFDTIVVEPLDGRSLMGAAVDEGVTAEDFFEPRPVVFDLLSSGGLFKVGTAPTEPDSRWVSSVVIREDGMVVETRRVRVSSDSQP
;
A
#
# COMPACT_ATOMS: atom_id res chain seq x y z
N MET A 1 70.45 -28.64 12.78
CA MET A 1 70.40 -27.18 12.66
C MET A 1 69.12 -26.82 11.97
N ALA A 2 68.10 -26.40 12.73
CA ALA A 2 66.79 -26.01 12.21
C ALA A 2 66.66 -24.50 12.36
N ALA A 3 66.41 -23.81 11.25
CA ALA A 3 66.16 -22.37 11.22
C ALA A 3 64.63 -22.13 11.26
N LEU A 4 64.18 -21.48 12.32
CA LEU A 4 62.82 -21.01 12.51
C LEU A 4 62.64 -19.68 11.76
N GLY A 5 61.78 -19.67 10.74
CA GLY A 5 61.33 -18.47 10.05
C GLY A 5 60.13 -17.85 10.77
N PHE A 6 60.25 -16.64 11.29
CA PHE A 6 59.15 -15.84 11.82
C PHE A 6 58.41 -15.20 10.64
N GLY A 7 57.18 -15.60 10.41
CA GLY A 7 56.25 -14.93 9.50
C GLY A 7 55.65 -13.72 10.19
N ALA A 8 55.93 -12.51 9.71
CA ALA A 8 55.27 -11.27 10.15
C ALA A 8 53.84 -11.23 9.53
N GLY A 9 52.84 -11.47 10.34
CA GLY A 9 51.43 -11.26 9.96
C GLY A 9 51.17 -9.75 9.85
N ALA A 10 50.87 -9.31 8.63
CA ALA A 10 50.38 -7.96 8.36
C ALA A 10 48.95 -7.82 8.93
N ILE A 11 48.78 -6.98 9.94
CA ILE A 11 47.47 -6.60 10.48
C ILE A 11 46.85 -5.64 9.47
N ALA A 12 45.76 -6.08 8.80
CA ALA A 12 44.96 -5.21 7.93
C ALA A 12 44.33 -4.08 8.77
N PRO A 13 44.37 -2.83 8.32
CA PRO A 13 43.73 -1.72 9.03
C PRO A 13 42.20 -1.94 9.06
N PRO A 14 41.50 -1.52 10.14
CA PRO A 14 40.08 -1.64 10.24
C PRO A 14 39.38 -0.86 9.12
N ALA A 15 38.42 -1.49 8.47
CA ALA A 15 37.58 -0.85 7.46
C ALA A 15 36.95 0.40 8.08
N ARG A 16 37.24 1.56 7.49
CA ARG A 16 36.56 2.81 7.87
C ARG A 16 35.09 2.68 7.47
N SER A 17 34.23 2.62 8.46
CA SER A 17 32.78 2.81 8.24
C SER A 17 32.60 4.20 7.62
N SER A 18 32.07 4.25 6.41
CA SER A 18 31.67 5.51 5.79
C SER A 18 30.68 6.21 6.73
N PRO A 19 30.82 7.53 6.95
CA PRO A 19 29.84 8.27 7.75
C PRO A 19 28.46 8.12 7.09
N PRO A 20 27.36 8.11 7.88
CA PRO A 20 26.02 8.09 7.32
C PRO A 20 25.88 9.27 6.36
N VAL A 21 25.52 8.99 5.11
CA VAL A 21 25.17 10.03 4.15
C VAL A 21 23.96 10.72 4.75
N LEU A 22 24.14 11.97 5.19
CA LEU A 22 23.00 12.80 5.58
C LEU A 22 22.04 12.78 4.39
N ALA A 23 20.80 12.36 4.60
CA ALA A 23 19.79 12.33 3.56
C ALA A 23 19.73 13.73 2.93
N GLN A 24 20.17 13.84 1.69
CA GLN A 24 20.21 15.11 0.99
C GLN A 24 18.76 15.59 0.85
N ALA A 25 18.50 16.85 1.23
CA ALA A 25 17.15 17.40 1.08
C ALA A 25 16.72 17.29 -0.39
N ALA A 26 15.49 16.87 -0.62
CA ALA A 26 14.96 16.76 -1.98
C ALA A 26 14.96 18.12 -2.68
N PRO A 27 15.13 18.17 -4.01
CA PRO A 27 15.03 19.39 -4.79
C PRO A 27 13.74 20.16 -4.47
N ALA A 28 13.83 21.49 -4.42
CA ALA A 28 12.66 22.32 -4.07
C ALA A 28 11.49 22.11 -5.03
N GLU A 29 11.76 21.84 -6.29
CA GLU A 29 10.77 21.51 -7.32
C GLU A 29 9.99 20.24 -7.02
N VAL A 30 10.67 19.19 -6.52
CA VAL A 30 10.03 17.92 -6.11
C VAL A 30 9.13 18.15 -4.90
N GLN A 31 9.64 18.86 -3.88
CA GLN A 31 8.86 19.17 -2.68
C GLN A 31 7.62 20.01 -3.00
N GLN A 32 7.78 21.03 -3.85
CA GLN A 32 6.68 21.89 -4.27
C GLN A 32 5.65 21.12 -5.09
N MET A 33 6.09 20.24 -5.99
CA MET A 33 5.20 19.39 -6.79
C MET A 33 4.35 18.49 -5.88
N LEU A 34 4.96 17.77 -4.92
CA LEU A 34 4.23 16.89 -3.99
C LEU A 34 3.23 17.69 -3.11
N THR A 35 3.64 18.86 -2.62
CA THR A 35 2.74 19.74 -1.83
C THR A 35 1.56 20.22 -2.68
N SER A 36 1.81 20.61 -3.93
CA SER A 36 0.76 21.07 -4.82
C SER A 36 -0.18 19.94 -5.25
N LEU A 37 0.36 18.75 -5.50
CA LEU A 37 -0.43 17.55 -5.79
C LEU A 37 -1.34 17.18 -4.60
N GLU A 38 -0.81 17.18 -3.37
CA GLU A 38 -1.58 16.95 -2.13
C GLU A 38 -2.74 17.94 -2.00
N ALA A 39 -2.45 19.22 -2.20
CA ALA A 39 -3.45 20.29 -2.10
C ALA A 39 -4.54 20.14 -3.17
N ALA A 40 -4.18 19.87 -4.42
CA ALA A 40 -5.11 19.66 -5.52
C ALA A 40 -6.00 18.43 -5.29
N ALA A 41 -5.40 17.31 -4.86
CA ALA A 41 -6.13 16.07 -4.56
C ALA A 41 -7.12 16.26 -3.40
N SER A 42 -6.71 16.92 -2.31
CA SER A 42 -7.59 17.21 -1.16
C SER A 42 -8.65 18.27 -1.47
N ALA A 43 -8.42 19.13 -2.47
CA ALA A 43 -9.42 20.06 -2.97
C ALA A 43 -10.37 19.44 -4.02
N HIS A 44 -10.16 18.18 -4.41
CA HIS A 44 -10.87 17.47 -5.48
C HIS A 44 -10.79 18.20 -6.84
N ASP A 45 -9.70 18.92 -7.07
CA ASP A 45 -9.45 19.57 -8.36
C ASP A 45 -8.82 18.57 -9.34
N LEU A 46 -9.70 17.89 -10.08
CA LEU A 46 -9.31 16.79 -10.97
C LEU A 46 -8.35 17.27 -12.06
N ASP A 47 -8.59 18.46 -12.64
CA ASP A 47 -7.73 18.96 -13.70
C ASP A 47 -6.35 19.37 -13.17
N ALA A 48 -6.31 19.96 -11.99
CA ALA A 48 -5.05 20.28 -11.31
C ALA A 48 -4.25 19.02 -10.93
N VAL A 49 -4.91 17.98 -10.42
CA VAL A 49 -4.24 16.68 -10.15
C VAL A 49 -3.70 16.06 -11.42
N MET A 50 -4.52 15.99 -12.48
CA MET A 50 -4.12 15.37 -13.74
C MET A 50 -3.00 16.13 -14.44
N ALA A 51 -2.80 17.43 -14.17
CA ALA A 51 -1.68 18.19 -14.70
C ALA A 51 -0.31 17.70 -14.20
N PHE A 52 -0.24 17.01 -13.05
CA PHE A 52 0.97 16.39 -12.51
C PHE A 52 1.30 15.03 -13.14
N TYR A 53 0.40 14.45 -13.94
CA TYR A 53 0.61 13.19 -14.61
C TYR A 53 0.93 13.39 -16.09
N SER A 54 1.79 12.53 -16.65
CA SER A 54 2.04 12.49 -18.09
C SER A 54 0.81 11.91 -18.81
N GLU A 55 0.52 12.39 -20.03
CA GLU A 55 -0.51 11.76 -20.88
C GLU A 55 -0.17 10.30 -21.24
N SER A 56 1.14 9.94 -21.18
CA SER A 56 1.64 8.58 -21.33
C SER A 56 1.77 7.82 -20.01
N PHE A 57 1.15 8.31 -18.93
CA PHE A 57 1.20 7.69 -17.62
C PHE A 57 0.79 6.22 -17.65
N SER A 58 1.53 5.41 -16.90
CA SER A 58 1.22 3.99 -16.69
C SER A 58 1.48 3.57 -15.25
N SER A 59 0.80 2.51 -14.78
CA SER A 59 1.09 1.88 -13.51
C SER A 59 1.33 0.38 -13.65
N ASP A 60 1.93 -0.21 -12.62
CA ASP A 60 2.13 -1.66 -12.49
C ASP A 60 0.81 -2.46 -12.49
N THR A 61 -0.31 -1.82 -12.22
CA THR A 61 -1.66 -2.44 -12.12
C THR A 61 -2.57 -2.09 -13.29
N GLY A 62 -2.01 -1.55 -14.38
CA GLY A 62 -2.75 -1.28 -15.61
C GLY A 62 -3.55 0.02 -15.63
N PHE A 63 -3.33 0.92 -14.65
CA PHE A 63 -3.85 2.28 -14.78
C PHE A 63 -3.04 3.06 -15.81
N ASP A 64 -3.73 3.64 -16.76
CA ASP A 64 -3.28 4.70 -17.64
C ASP A 64 -3.85 6.06 -17.20
N TYR A 65 -3.52 7.11 -17.92
CA TYR A 65 -3.99 8.47 -17.64
C TYR A 65 -5.53 8.57 -17.59
N GLY A 66 -6.22 7.92 -18.53
CA GLY A 66 -7.69 7.98 -18.62
C GLY A 66 -8.36 7.22 -17.47
N LYS A 67 -7.88 6.01 -17.17
CA LYS A 67 -8.39 5.19 -16.06
C LYS A 67 -8.11 5.85 -14.70
N LEU A 68 -6.93 6.46 -14.51
CA LEU A 68 -6.62 7.20 -13.30
C LEU A 68 -7.62 8.34 -13.09
N ARG A 69 -7.87 9.15 -14.13
CA ARG A 69 -8.84 10.25 -14.09
C ARG A 69 -10.24 9.76 -13.69
N GLN A 70 -10.73 8.71 -14.35
CA GLN A 70 -12.05 8.13 -14.07
C GLN A 70 -12.14 7.58 -12.64
N THR A 71 -11.07 6.94 -12.16
CA THR A 71 -11.01 6.38 -10.81
C THR A 71 -11.07 7.48 -9.75
N LEU A 72 -10.30 8.55 -9.92
CA LEU A 72 -10.33 9.70 -8.99
C LEU A 72 -11.72 10.34 -8.95
N GLU A 73 -12.35 10.57 -10.11
CA GLU A 73 -13.70 11.14 -10.19
C GLU A 73 -14.71 10.26 -9.44
N THR A 74 -14.69 8.94 -9.66
CA THR A 74 -15.59 8.00 -8.99
C THR A 74 -15.32 7.94 -7.48
N LEU A 75 -14.04 7.96 -7.07
CA LEU A 75 -13.65 7.90 -5.66
C LEU A 75 -14.15 9.14 -4.91
N TRP A 76 -14.00 10.33 -5.47
CA TRP A 76 -14.45 11.58 -4.87
C TRP A 76 -15.97 11.72 -4.81
N GLN A 77 -16.70 11.11 -5.73
CA GLN A 77 -18.16 10.99 -5.64
C GLN A 77 -18.58 10.07 -4.49
N LYS A 78 -17.84 8.98 -4.24
CA LYS A 78 -18.13 8.05 -3.12
C LYS A 78 -17.72 8.63 -1.77
N TYR A 79 -16.63 9.39 -1.72
CA TYR A 79 -16.03 9.96 -0.51
C TYR A 79 -15.88 11.48 -0.69
N PRO A 80 -16.96 12.26 -0.50
CA PRO A 80 -16.94 13.71 -0.77
C PRO A 80 -16.07 14.54 0.19
N ASP A 81 -15.61 13.93 1.28
CA ASP A 81 -14.70 14.53 2.28
C ASP A 81 -13.29 13.91 2.26
N ILE A 82 -12.96 13.13 1.21
CA ILE A 82 -11.67 12.45 1.13
C ILE A 82 -10.51 13.47 1.15
N ALA A 83 -9.51 13.18 1.95
CA ALA A 83 -8.32 13.99 2.09
C ALA A 83 -7.06 13.14 1.90
N TYR A 84 -6.03 13.77 1.41
CA TYR A 84 -4.76 13.14 1.08
C TYR A 84 -3.62 13.82 1.85
N LYS A 85 -2.66 13.04 2.32
CA LYS A 85 -1.38 13.52 2.83
C LYS A 85 -0.27 12.76 2.16
N ILE A 86 0.67 13.48 1.55
CA ILE A 86 1.80 12.89 0.81
C ILE A 86 3.10 13.18 1.57
N GLU A 87 3.83 12.12 1.91
CA GLU A 87 5.14 12.16 2.53
C GLU A 87 6.18 11.60 1.56
N LEU A 88 7.25 12.35 1.30
CA LEU A 88 8.40 11.85 0.55
C LEU A 88 9.27 11.01 1.48
N LEU A 89 9.44 9.73 1.17
CA LEU A 89 10.27 8.79 1.93
C LEU A 89 11.72 8.79 1.44
N SER A 90 11.89 8.73 0.13
CA SER A 90 13.22 8.76 -0.51
C SER A 90 13.14 9.36 -1.92
N TRP A 91 14.29 9.76 -2.46
CA TRP A 91 14.40 10.25 -3.82
C TRP A 91 15.78 9.97 -4.41
N GLN A 92 15.82 9.86 -5.73
CA GLN A 92 17.04 9.71 -6.52
C GLN A 92 16.92 10.54 -7.80
N ALA A 93 18.00 11.20 -8.20
CA ALA A 93 18.08 11.86 -9.49
C ALA A 93 18.59 10.85 -10.55
N ASP A 94 17.83 10.69 -11.63
CA ASP A 94 18.12 9.75 -12.72
C ASP A 94 18.61 10.48 -13.99
N GLY A 95 18.89 11.77 -13.85
CA GLY A 95 19.37 12.65 -14.91
C GLY A 95 18.66 14.01 -14.88
N PRO A 96 18.96 14.92 -15.82
CA PRO A 96 18.31 16.21 -15.88
C PRO A 96 16.79 16.07 -16.00
N GLY A 97 16.02 16.69 -15.10
CA GLY A 97 14.57 16.68 -15.09
C GLY A 97 13.93 15.31 -14.77
N ARG A 98 14.71 14.30 -14.40
CA ARG A 98 14.21 12.95 -14.07
C ARG A 98 14.55 12.56 -12.65
N TYR A 99 13.55 12.02 -11.95
CA TYR A 99 13.66 11.59 -10.57
C TYR A 99 12.89 10.30 -10.35
N THR A 100 13.42 9.42 -9.50
CA THR A 100 12.67 8.34 -8.87
C THR A 100 12.36 8.75 -7.44
N LEU A 101 11.09 8.74 -7.07
CA LEU A 101 10.60 9.08 -5.74
C LEU A 101 9.95 7.86 -5.09
N GLU A 102 10.15 7.70 -3.78
CA GLU A 102 9.26 6.86 -2.97
C GLU A 102 8.44 7.75 -2.05
N THR A 103 7.14 7.60 -2.11
CA THR A 103 6.19 8.40 -1.34
C THR A 103 5.26 7.50 -0.55
N ARG A 104 4.83 7.99 0.62
CA ARG A 104 3.67 7.45 1.34
C ARG A 104 2.52 8.42 1.18
N THR A 105 1.38 7.91 0.73
CA THR A 105 0.13 8.66 0.67
C THR A 105 -0.83 8.09 1.69
N THR A 106 -1.19 8.89 2.70
CA THR A 106 -2.28 8.57 3.63
C THR A 106 -3.57 9.17 3.08
N VAL A 107 -4.61 8.35 3.01
CA VAL A 107 -5.94 8.73 2.50
C VAL A 107 -6.95 8.53 3.60
N THR A 108 -7.75 9.56 3.90
CA THR A 108 -8.85 9.48 4.87
C THR A 108 -10.13 10.01 4.26
N GLY A 109 -11.29 9.45 4.63
CA GLY A 109 -12.55 9.93 4.12
C GLY A 109 -13.73 9.18 4.72
N GLN A 110 -14.95 9.63 4.41
CA GLN A 110 -16.17 8.98 4.84
C GLN A 110 -17.14 8.83 3.67
N GLN A 111 -17.80 7.68 3.61
CA GLN A 111 -18.91 7.43 2.72
C GLN A 111 -20.19 7.29 3.54
N THR A 112 -21.16 8.14 3.28
CA THR A 112 -22.49 8.04 3.92
C THR A 112 -23.38 7.14 3.07
N LEU A 113 -23.80 6.01 3.65
CA LEU A 113 -24.83 5.12 3.10
C LEU A 113 -26.16 5.37 3.83
N PRO A 114 -27.30 4.89 3.31
CA PRO A 114 -28.61 5.14 3.92
C PRO A 114 -28.74 4.67 5.37
N ASP A 115 -28.02 3.62 5.77
CA ASP A 115 -28.10 2.97 7.08
C ASP A 115 -26.84 3.10 7.92
N ARG A 116 -25.73 3.61 7.35
CA ARG A 116 -24.43 3.70 8.03
C ARG A 116 -23.47 4.69 7.40
N VAL A 117 -22.45 5.05 8.18
CA VAL A 117 -21.27 5.77 7.69
C VAL A 117 -20.10 4.79 7.67
N LEU A 118 -19.37 4.78 6.55
CA LEU A 118 -18.14 4.03 6.39
C LEU A 118 -16.97 5.00 6.48
N ALA A 119 -16.08 4.82 7.45
CA ALA A 119 -14.85 5.60 7.58
C ALA A 119 -13.69 4.86 6.89
N LEU A 120 -13.09 5.51 5.91
CA LEU A 120 -11.91 5.03 5.18
C LEU A 120 -10.63 5.60 5.79
N ASN A 121 -9.64 4.74 5.96
CA ASN A 121 -8.25 5.10 6.21
C ASN A 121 -7.37 4.16 5.39
N ALA A 122 -6.47 4.71 4.57
CA ALA A 122 -5.55 3.92 3.77
C ALA A 122 -4.16 4.55 3.75
N ASP A 123 -3.14 3.70 3.72
CA ASP A 123 -1.74 4.07 3.52
C ASP A 123 -1.22 3.33 2.29
N VAL A 124 -0.70 4.09 1.33
CA VAL A 124 -0.15 3.57 0.08
C VAL A 124 1.28 4.07 -0.06
N THR A 125 2.23 3.14 -0.15
CA THR A 125 3.61 3.47 -0.50
C THR A 125 3.81 3.18 -1.98
N SER A 126 4.29 4.17 -2.71
CA SER A 126 4.49 4.07 -4.16
C SER A 126 5.89 4.53 -4.56
N ARG A 127 6.43 3.90 -5.61
CA ARG A 127 7.59 4.38 -6.35
C ARG A 127 7.11 5.07 -7.61
N GLN A 128 7.54 6.31 -7.81
CA GLN A 128 7.11 7.15 -8.92
C GLN A 128 8.32 7.59 -9.75
N GLN A 129 8.21 7.51 -11.05
CA GLN A 129 9.17 8.05 -11.99
C GLN A 129 8.65 9.39 -12.51
N LEU A 130 9.41 10.44 -12.24
CA LEU A 130 9.15 11.79 -12.73
C LEU A 130 9.99 12.07 -13.95
N GLU A 131 9.37 12.65 -14.97
CA GLU A 131 9.99 13.18 -16.17
C GLU A 131 9.44 14.57 -16.43
N ASP A 132 10.35 15.56 -16.51
CA ASP A 132 10.00 16.97 -16.76
C ASP A 132 8.88 17.51 -15.84
N GLY A 133 8.93 17.13 -14.56
CA GLY A 133 7.99 17.55 -13.54
C GLY A 133 6.63 16.84 -13.56
N LYS A 134 6.49 15.75 -14.33
CA LYS A 134 5.28 14.93 -14.40
C LYS A 134 5.55 13.49 -14.01
N ILE A 135 4.59 12.85 -13.36
CA ILE A 135 4.63 11.44 -13.04
C ILE A 135 4.35 10.65 -14.32
N ALA A 136 5.36 9.94 -14.83
CA ALA A 136 5.28 9.12 -16.03
C ALA A 136 4.95 7.65 -15.73
N HIS A 137 5.45 7.14 -14.60
CA HIS A 137 5.18 5.78 -14.15
C HIS A 137 5.00 5.72 -12.63
N GLN A 138 4.14 4.80 -12.17
CA GLN A 138 3.94 4.54 -10.74
C GLN A 138 3.84 3.04 -10.49
N GLU A 139 4.59 2.57 -9.50
CA GLU A 139 4.51 1.23 -8.92
C GLU A 139 4.00 1.34 -7.49
N THR A 140 2.99 0.55 -7.11
CA THR A 140 2.53 0.48 -5.72
C THR A 140 3.34 -0.57 -4.97
N LEU A 141 4.14 -0.14 -4.00
CA LEU A 141 5.02 -1.01 -3.21
C LEU A 141 4.26 -1.71 -2.08
N THR A 142 3.49 -0.94 -1.31
CA THR A 142 2.63 -1.45 -0.24
C THR A 142 1.31 -0.69 -0.23
N GLU A 143 0.26 -1.38 0.18
CA GLU A 143 -1.05 -0.78 0.37
C GLU A 143 -1.76 -1.47 1.52
N THR A 144 -2.25 -0.67 2.46
CA THR A 144 -3.12 -1.11 3.53
C THR A 144 -4.31 -0.17 3.59
N SER A 145 -5.53 -0.72 3.61
CA SER A 145 -6.72 0.08 3.79
C SER A 145 -7.63 -0.52 4.85
N ARG A 146 -8.29 0.36 5.59
CA ARG A 146 -9.27 0.03 6.61
C ARG A 146 -10.55 0.80 6.35
N LEU A 147 -11.65 0.06 6.21
CA LEU A 147 -12.99 0.61 6.10
C LEU A 147 -13.78 0.14 7.30
N ALA A 148 -14.28 1.07 8.12
CA ALA A 148 -14.94 0.76 9.37
C ALA A 148 -16.30 1.46 9.50
N SER A 149 -17.25 0.80 10.19
CA SER A 149 -18.56 1.36 10.47
C SER A 149 -19.09 0.86 11.81
N GLY A 150 -20.01 1.61 12.40
CA GLY A 150 -20.64 1.28 13.68
C GLY A 150 -20.08 2.08 14.85
N SER A 151 -20.66 1.86 16.04
CA SER A 151 -20.26 2.58 17.26
C SER A 151 -18.98 2.02 17.88
N ASN A 152 -18.66 0.76 17.61
CA ASN A 152 -17.47 0.08 18.14
C ASN A 152 -16.97 -1.00 17.15
N PRO A 153 -16.43 -0.58 15.98
CA PRO A 153 -15.94 -1.54 15.00
C PRO A 153 -14.77 -2.36 15.57
N PRO A 154 -14.69 -3.66 15.26
CA PRO A 154 -13.61 -4.52 15.76
C PRO A 154 -12.22 -4.00 15.41
N THR A 155 -11.26 -4.19 16.34
CA THR A 155 -9.83 -3.99 16.05
C THR A 155 -9.24 -5.30 15.57
N LEU A 156 -8.58 -5.27 14.42
CA LEU A 156 -7.97 -6.46 13.81
C LEU A 156 -6.46 -6.42 13.93
N GLN A 157 -5.88 -7.58 14.25
CA GLN A 157 -4.47 -7.86 14.05
C GLN A 157 -4.36 -8.81 12.86
N VAL A 158 -3.82 -8.31 11.75
CA VAL A 158 -3.67 -9.06 10.50
C VAL A 158 -2.23 -9.52 10.36
N GLN A 159 -2.04 -10.82 10.12
CA GLN A 159 -0.76 -11.44 9.77
C GLN A 159 -0.86 -11.96 8.33
N LEU A 160 -0.13 -11.32 7.44
CA LEU A 160 -0.09 -11.63 6.01
C LEU A 160 1.28 -11.21 5.47
N PRO A 161 1.97 -12.05 4.69
CA PRO A 161 3.19 -11.67 3.99
C PRO A 161 2.93 -10.55 2.97
N GLU A 162 3.82 -9.56 2.89
CA GLU A 162 3.73 -8.49 1.88
C GLU A 162 4.18 -8.95 0.49
N THR A 163 5.10 -9.93 0.45
CA THR A 163 5.64 -10.48 -0.78
C THR A 163 5.63 -12.00 -0.73
N LEU A 164 5.23 -12.63 -1.83
CA LEU A 164 5.21 -14.08 -2.05
C LEU A 164 5.96 -14.41 -3.33
N THR A 165 6.47 -15.64 -3.40
CA THR A 165 6.94 -16.21 -4.69
C THR A 165 5.78 -16.91 -5.39
N PRO A 166 5.82 -17.00 -6.75
CA PRO A 166 4.81 -17.75 -7.51
C PRO A 166 4.58 -19.16 -6.99
N GLY A 167 3.33 -19.53 -6.76
CA GLY A 167 2.93 -20.83 -6.24
C GLY A 167 3.19 -21.07 -4.75
N GLN A 168 3.71 -20.08 -4.02
CA GLN A 168 3.97 -20.20 -2.57
C GLN A 168 2.68 -20.34 -1.77
N SER A 169 2.64 -21.29 -0.84
CA SER A 169 1.60 -21.38 0.18
C SER A 169 1.85 -20.36 1.27
N TYR A 170 0.81 -19.69 1.76
CA TYR A 170 0.91 -18.67 2.80
C TYR A 170 -0.26 -18.73 3.78
N SER A 171 -0.03 -18.28 5.01
CA SER A 171 -1.07 -18.09 6.00
C SER A 171 -1.62 -16.67 5.94
N PHE A 172 -2.93 -16.55 6.08
CA PHE A 172 -3.65 -15.29 6.30
C PHE A 172 -4.44 -15.40 7.57
N ASP A 173 -3.95 -14.77 8.62
CA ASP A 173 -4.53 -14.81 9.94
C ASP A 173 -5.03 -13.42 10.33
N THR A 174 -6.30 -13.32 10.72
CA THR A 174 -6.92 -12.10 11.24
C THR A 174 -7.50 -12.38 12.59
N ILE A 175 -7.00 -11.71 13.62
CA ILE A 175 -7.40 -11.90 15.02
C ILE A 175 -8.13 -10.64 15.47
N VAL A 176 -9.31 -10.81 16.07
CA VAL A 176 -10.02 -9.72 16.76
C VAL A 176 -9.38 -9.52 18.13
N VAL A 177 -8.91 -8.29 18.38
CA VAL A 177 -8.14 -7.96 19.61
C VAL A 177 -9.02 -7.97 20.85
N GLU A 178 -10.27 -7.51 20.72
CA GLU A 178 -11.21 -7.44 21.83
C GLU A 178 -11.74 -8.82 22.20
N PRO A 179 -11.95 -9.10 23.50
CA PRO A 179 -12.60 -10.34 23.95
C PRO A 179 -14.01 -10.51 23.34
N LEU A 180 -14.36 -11.74 23.02
CA LEU A 180 -15.70 -12.04 22.48
C LEU A 180 -16.83 -11.76 23.48
N ASP A 181 -16.61 -12.04 24.77
CA ASP A 181 -17.57 -11.83 25.87
C ASP A 181 -18.97 -12.38 25.55
N GLY A 182 -19.03 -13.54 24.88
CA GLY A 182 -20.27 -14.17 24.45
C GLY A 182 -20.93 -13.56 23.20
N ARG A 183 -20.32 -12.56 22.57
CA ARG A 183 -20.79 -11.97 21.31
C ARG A 183 -20.44 -12.85 20.13
N SER A 184 -21.30 -12.81 19.10
CA SER A 184 -21.06 -13.50 17.85
C SER A 184 -20.27 -12.61 16.91
N LEU A 185 -19.32 -13.22 16.20
CA LEU A 185 -18.58 -12.61 15.10
C LEU A 185 -18.89 -13.36 13.82
N MET A 186 -19.10 -12.61 12.75
CA MET A 186 -19.11 -13.15 11.38
C MET A 186 -17.93 -12.57 10.63
N GLY A 187 -17.35 -13.34 9.74
CA GLY A 187 -16.24 -12.83 8.94
C GLY A 187 -16.04 -13.59 7.64
N ALA A 188 -15.25 -12.99 6.77
CA ALA A 188 -14.87 -13.58 5.50
C ALA A 188 -13.46 -13.15 5.11
N ALA A 189 -12.77 -14.01 4.39
CA ALA A 189 -11.54 -13.69 3.66
C ALA A 189 -11.87 -13.53 2.18
N VAL A 190 -11.31 -12.49 1.56
CA VAL A 190 -11.44 -12.24 0.13
C VAL A 190 -10.04 -12.08 -0.44
N ASP A 191 -9.76 -12.71 -1.58
CA ASP A 191 -8.51 -12.63 -2.32
C ASP A 191 -8.84 -12.28 -3.77
N GLU A 192 -8.39 -11.10 -4.23
CA GLU A 192 -8.75 -10.52 -5.52
C GLU A 192 -7.51 -10.02 -6.25
N GLY A 193 -7.51 -10.11 -7.59
CA GLY A 193 -6.51 -9.44 -8.42
C GLY A 193 -6.64 -7.92 -8.32
N VAL A 194 -5.51 -7.23 -8.36
CA VAL A 194 -5.51 -5.76 -8.39
C VAL A 194 -5.49 -5.33 -9.84
N THR A 195 -6.64 -4.93 -10.36
CA THR A 195 -6.78 -4.40 -11.72
C THR A 195 -7.56 -3.09 -11.71
N ALA A 196 -7.30 -2.25 -12.70
CA ALA A 196 -8.04 -0.99 -12.85
C ALA A 196 -9.53 -1.22 -13.16
N GLU A 197 -9.86 -2.35 -13.77
CA GLU A 197 -11.23 -2.75 -14.11
C GLU A 197 -12.03 -3.15 -12.86
N ASP A 198 -11.38 -3.85 -11.92
CA ASP A 198 -12.05 -4.41 -10.73
C ASP A 198 -12.12 -3.44 -9.55
N PHE A 199 -11.51 -2.26 -9.64
CA PHE A 199 -11.31 -1.34 -8.51
C PHE A 199 -12.61 -0.96 -7.76
N PHE A 200 -13.74 -0.90 -8.46
CA PHE A 200 -15.04 -0.55 -7.87
C PHE A 200 -16.09 -1.66 -7.99
N GLU A 201 -15.74 -2.83 -8.51
CA GLU A 201 -16.66 -3.93 -8.71
C GLU A 201 -16.86 -4.72 -7.41
N PRO A 202 -18.06 -4.62 -6.77
CA PRO A 202 -18.31 -5.37 -5.55
C PRO A 202 -18.45 -6.87 -5.87
N ARG A 203 -17.72 -7.70 -5.16
CA ARG A 203 -17.86 -9.15 -5.25
C ARG A 203 -18.74 -9.69 -4.12
N PRO A 204 -19.55 -10.73 -4.38
CA PRO A 204 -20.32 -11.35 -3.33
C PRO A 204 -19.40 -12.02 -2.31
N VAL A 205 -19.65 -11.75 -1.03
CA VAL A 205 -18.87 -12.29 0.09
C VAL A 205 -19.72 -13.27 0.87
N VAL A 206 -19.19 -14.46 1.11
CA VAL A 206 -19.83 -15.47 1.98
C VAL A 206 -19.22 -15.38 3.37
N PHE A 207 -20.06 -15.17 4.38
CA PHE A 207 -19.65 -15.01 5.76
C PHE A 207 -19.75 -16.32 6.53
N ASP A 208 -18.72 -16.62 7.31
CA ASP A 208 -18.66 -17.70 8.28
C ASP A 208 -18.80 -17.15 9.71
N LEU A 209 -19.34 -17.98 10.63
CA LEU A 209 -19.32 -17.67 12.06
C LEU A 209 -17.91 -17.88 12.62
N LEU A 210 -17.35 -16.86 13.25
CA LEU A 210 -15.98 -16.88 13.79
C LEU A 210 -16.00 -17.24 15.28
N SER A 211 -16.16 -18.52 15.60
CA SER A 211 -16.26 -19.01 17.01
C SER A 211 -14.95 -18.89 17.78
N SER A 212 -13.80 -18.79 17.11
CA SER A 212 -12.47 -18.70 17.74
C SER A 212 -11.94 -17.26 17.85
N GLY A 213 -12.75 -16.23 17.57
CA GLY A 213 -12.32 -14.84 17.67
C GLY A 213 -11.40 -14.36 16.54
N GLY A 214 -11.32 -15.12 15.46
CA GLY A 214 -10.46 -14.80 14.33
C GLY A 214 -10.77 -15.62 13.10
N LEU A 215 -10.13 -15.24 12.01
CA LEU A 215 -10.20 -15.87 10.72
C LEU A 215 -8.80 -16.39 10.38
N PHE A 216 -8.71 -17.69 10.08
CA PHE A 216 -7.45 -18.38 9.82
C PHE A 216 -7.59 -19.11 8.47
N LYS A 217 -6.86 -18.66 7.47
CA LYS A 217 -6.91 -19.22 6.12
C LYS A 217 -5.51 -19.56 5.64
N VAL A 218 -5.44 -20.55 4.76
CA VAL A 218 -4.23 -20.87 4.01
C VAL A 218 -4.55 -20.64 2.54
N GLY A 219 -3.76 -19.82 1.90
CA GLY A 219 -3.83 -19.53 0.48
C GLY A 219 -2.64 -20.10 -0.30
N THR A 220 -2.73 -20.06 -1.62
CA THR A 220 -1.62 -20.33 -2.52
C THR A 220 -1.51 -19.17 -3.50
N ALA A 221 -0.33 -18.58 -3.59
CA ALA A 221 -0.07 -17.49 -4.53
C ALA A 221 -0.28 -17.95 -5.98
N PRO A 222 -0.68 -17.06 -6.89
CA PRO A 222 -0.67 -17.31 -8.32
C PRO A 222 0.67 -17.89 -8.80
N THR A 223 0.66 -18.64 -9.89
CA THR A 223 1.87 -19.23 -10.48
C THR A 223 2.67 -18.26 -11.35
N GLU A 224 2.10 -17.12 -11.63
CA GLU A 224 2.70 -15.99 -12.36
C GLU A 224 2.82 -14.77 -11.45
N PRO A 225 3.76 -13.85 -11.71
CA PRO A 225 3.83 -12.57 -11.01
C PRO A 225 2.49 -11.83 -11.06
N ASP A 226 2.04 -11.32 -9.92
CA ASP A 226 0.72 -10.68 -9.77
C ASP A 226 0.72 -9.72 -8.58
N SER A 227 -0.30 -8.87 -8.50
CA SER A 227 -0.66 -8.09 -7.32
C SER A 227 -2.05 -8.49 -6.84
N ARG A 228 -2.17 -8.74 -5.54
CA ARG A 228 -3.43 -9.20 -4.93
C ARG A 228 -3.87 -8.27 -3.81
N TRP A 229 -5.18 -8.01 -3.74
CA TRP A 229 -5.79 -7.52 -2.52
C TRP A 229 -6.31 -8.69 -1.70
N VAL A 230 -5.77 -8.83 -0.49
CA VAL A 230 -6.24 -9.83 0.46
C VAL A 230 -6.95 -9.07 1.59
N SER A 231 -8.24 -9.34 1.73
CA SER A 231 -9.11 -8.61 2.65
C SER A 231 -9.69 -9.55 3.71
N SER A 232 -9.79 -9.06 4.93
CA SER A 232 -10.63 -9.61 5.98
C SER A 232 -11.84 -8.71 6.21
N VAL A 233 -13.02 -9.28 6.20
CA VAL A 233 -14.26 -8.61 6.60
C VAL A 233 -14.70 -9.22 7.92
N VAL A 234 -14.88 -8.40 8.95
CA VAL A 234 -15.38 -8.85 10.27
C VAL A 234 -16.57 -7.99 10.66
N ILE A 235 -17.64 -8.65 11.03
CA ILE A 235 -18.91 -8.03 11.43
C ILE A 235 -19.26 -8.49 12.83
N ARG A 236 -19.60 -7.51 13.67
CA ARG A 236 -20.15 -7.68 15.01
C ARG A 236 -21.43 -6.83 15.12
N GLU A 237 -22.24 -7.06 16.15
CA GLU A 237 -23.49 -6.34 16.37
C GLU A 237 -23.35 -4.81 16.46
N ASP A 238 -22.20 -4.34 16.98
CA ASP A 238 -21.90 -2.92 17.24
C ASP A 238 -20.94 -2.28 16.20
N GLY A 239 -20.52 -3.06 15.19
CA GLY A 239 -19.68 -2.52 14.12
C GLY A 239 -19.13 -3.54 13.14
N MET A 240 -18.61 -3.05 12.06
CA MET A 240 -17.92 -3.84 11.04
C MET A 240 -16.59 -3.19 10.67
N VAL A 241 -15.68 -4.01 10.20
CA VAL A 241 -14.42 -3.57 9.63
C VAL A 241 -14.05 -4.43 8.43
N VAL A 242 -13.53 -3.77 7.40
CA VAL A 242 -12.83 -4.41 6.29
C VAL A 242 -11.39 -3.94 6.36
N GLU A 243 -10.45 -4.87 6.41
CA GLU A 243 -9.03 -4.56 6.35
C GLU A 243 -8.43 -5.27 5.14
N THR A 244 -7.87 -4.49 4.24
CA THR A 244 -7.29 -4.95 2.97
C THR A 244 -5.81 -4.67 2.97
N ARG A 245 -5.03 -5.63 2.49
CA ARG A 245 -3.58 -5.48 2.27
C ARG A 245 -3.23 -5.93 0.88
N ARG A 246 -2.31 -5.21 0.25
CA ARG A 246 -1.69 -5.64 -1.00
C ARG A 246 -0.64 -6.70 -0.71
N VAL A 247 -0.68 -7.78 -1.49
CA VAL A 247 0.36 -8.83 -1.54
C VAL A 247 0.94 -8.84 -2.94
N ARG A 248 2.26 -8.75 -3.04
CA ARG A 248 2.98 -8.84 -4.31
C ARG A 248 3.45 -10.27 -4.52
N VAL A 249 3.18 -10.81 -5.68
CA VAL A 249 3.73 -12.10 -6.13
C VAL A 249 4.84 -11.80 -7.12
N SER A 250 6.09 -12.07 -6.74
CA SER A 250 7.26 -11.73 -7.55
C SER A 250 8.26 -12.90 -7.57
N SER A 251 8.86 -13.13 -8.74
CA SER A 251 9.95 -14.07 -8.89
C SER A 251 11.28 -13.53 -8.35
N ASP A 252 11.37 -12.21 -8.17
CA ASP A 252 12.55 -11.55 -7.62
C ASP A 252 12.50 -11.64 -6.09
N SER A 253 13.34 -12.50 -5.54
CA SER A 253 13.63 -12.50 -4.10
C SER A 253 14.37 -11.20 -3.79
N GLN A 254 13.66 -10.16 -3.33
CA GLN A 254 14.36 -9.04 -2.72
C GLN A 254 14.97 -9.49 -1.40
N PRO A 255 16.26 -9.21 -1.17
CA PRO A 255 16.94 -9.53 0.07
C PRO A 255 16.41 -8.73 1.25
#